data_b39dd8afa81fa02c23f6609bb8f4a3fa
#
_entry.id   b39dd8afa81fa02c23f6609bb8f4a3fa
#
_cell.length_a   1.000
_cell.length_b   1.000
_cell.length_c   1.000
_cell.angle_alpha   90.00
_cell.angle_beta   90.00
_cell.angle_gamma   90.00
#
_symmetry.space_group_name_H-M   'P 1'
#
loop_
_entity.id
_entity.type
_entity.pdbx_description
1 polymer ?
#
loop_
_entity_poly.entity_id
_entity_poly.type
_entity_poly.pdbx_seq_one_letter_code
_entity_poly.pdbx_strand_id
1 'polypeptide(L)'
;MSVIELKDITMSYGPNRILEHFNLSVEQGTFLTMIGSSGCGKTTALKLMNGLLTPEQGTVCINGTDISHTDINELRRGIGYVIQEIGLFPHMTIEKNICYVPNLYKSPDKAAIAARARQLAKTVGLDAEMLKRYPSELSGGQRQRVGIARALMNSPKIILMDEPFGAVDEITRKRLQEEILRIHEELGGTIVFVTHDIKEALKLGSRVLVMDQGHIIQDGTPAQLLKHPATDFVRRLVAG
;
A
#
# COMPACT_ATOMS: atom_id res chain seq x y z
N MET A 1 12.85 1.88 -15.12
CA MET A 1 12.74 0.39 -15.15
C MET A 1 11.50 0.03 -14.35
N SER A 2 10.61 -0.79 -14.91
CA SER A 2 9.41 -1.23 -14.21
C SER A 2 9.76 -2.20 -13.07
N VAL A 3 9.20 -1.98 -11.88
CA VAL A 3 9.40 -2.84 -10.71
C VAL A 3 8.15 -3.66 -10.38
N ILE A 4 6.98 -3.25 -10.89
CA ILE A 4 5.73 -3.99 -10.78
C ILE A 4 5.11 -4.03 -12.18
N GLU A 5 4.75 -5.21 -12.65
CA GLU A 5 4.06 -5.37 -13.93
C GLU A 5 2.93 -6.39 -13.77
N LEU A 6 1.72 -5.96 -14.12
CA LEU A 6 0.56 -6.81 -14.32
C LEU A 6 0.31 -6.87 -15.82
N LYS A 7 0.38 -8.06 -16.42
CA LYS A 7 0.27 -8.28 -17.87
C LYS A 7 -0.94 -9.13 -18.18
N ASP A 8 -1.91 -8.57 -18.89
CA ASP A 8 -3.12 -9.23 -19.37
C ASP A 8 -3.90 -9.97 -18.27
N ILE A 9 -4.05 -9.32 -17.11
CA ILE A 9 -4.64 -9.93 -15.93
C ILE A 9 -6.15 -10.06 -16.09
N THR A 10 -6.64 -11.30 -15.92
CA THR A 10 -8.06 -11.59 -15.72
C THR A 10 -8.27 -12.22 -14.35
N MET A 11 -9.23 -11.69 -13.58
CA MET A 11 -9.54 -12.13 -12.23
C MET A 11 -11.01 -11.98 -11.91
N SER A 12 -11.62 -13.04 -11.36
CA SER A 12 -13.04 -13.09 -10.95
C SER A 12 -13.21 -13.52 -9.50
N TYR A 13 -14.33 -13.17 -8.90
CA TYR A 13 -14.82 -13.74 -7.65
C TYR A 13 -16.17 -14.41 -7.93
N GLY A 14 -16.16 -15.74 -8.04
CA GLY A 14 -17.33 -16.50 -8.49
C GLY A 14 -17.76 -16.05 -9.90
N PRO A 15 -19.02 -15.67 -10.12
CA PRO A 15 -19.48 -15.23 -11.46
C PRO A 15 -19.07 -13.80 -11.81
N ASN A 16 -18.55 -13.02 -10.85
CA ASN A 16 -18.28 -11.61 -11.04
C ASN A 16 -16.84 -11.38 -11.50
N ARG A 17 -16.65 -10.93 -12.73
CA ARG A 17 -15.34 -10.53 -13.26
C ARG A 17 -14.98 -9.15 -12.71
N ILE A 18 -13.81 -9.08 -12.07
CA ILE A 18 -13.32 -7.87 -11.38
C ILE A 18 -12.25 -7.16 -12.20
N LEU A 19 -11.35 -7.92 -12.82
CA LEU A 19 -10.35 -7.39 -13.75
C LEU A 19 -10.40 -8.20 -15.03
N GLU A 20 -10.34 -7.52 -16.18
CA GLU A 20 -10.35 -8.14 -17.49
C GLU A 20 -9.31 -7.47 -18.39
N HIS A 21 -8.39 -8.27 -18.92
CA HIS A 21 -7.26 -7.79 -19.73
C HIS A 21 -6.53 -6.58 -19.11
N PHE A 22 -6.44 -6.59 -17.76
CA PHE A 22 -5.88 -5.47 -17.01
C PHE A 22 -4.36 -5.45 -17.13
N ASN A 23 -3.83 -4.31 -17.58
CA ASN A 23 -2.40 -4.09 -17.76
C ASN A 23 -1.96 -2.88 -16.94
N LEU A 24 -0.91 -3.04 -16.13
CA LEU A 24 -0.33 -1.97 -15.34
C LEU A 24 1.17 -2.18 -15.21
N SER A 25 1.94 -1.12 -15.45
CA SER A 25 3.38 -1.08 -15.22
C SER A 25 3.69 0.07 -14.27
N VAL A 26 4.47 -0.20 -13.23
CA VAL A 26 4.88 0.81 -12.23
C VAL A 26 6.41 0.91 -12.23
N GLU A 27 6.91 2.09 -12.54
CA GLU A 27 8.33 2.38 -12.56
C GLU A 27 8.91 2.50 -11.14
N GLN A 28 10.19 2.18 -11.00
CA GLN A 28 10.92 2.37 -9.74
C GLN A 28 10.84 3.83 -9.27
N GLY A 29 10.63 4.03 -7.97
CA GLY A 29 10.55 5.36 -7.37
C GLY A 29 9.24 6.10 -7.63
N THR A 30 8.26 5.48 -8.30
CA THR A 30 6.93 6.08 -8.50
C THR A 30 6.11 6.03 -7.21
N PHE A 31 5.48 7.14 -6.86
CA PHE A 31 4.34 7.14 -5.94
C PHE A 31 3.06 7.06 -6.77
N LEU A 32 2.56 5.84 -6.99
CA LEU A 32 1.31 5.60 -7.71
C LEU A 32 0.14 5.65 -6.75
N THR A 33 -0.82 6.55 -6.99
CA THR A 33 -2.10 6.50 -6.30
C THR A 33 -3.17 5.88 -7.20
N MET A 34 -3.98 4.99 -6.64
CA MET A 34 -5.08 4.32 -7.35
C MET A 34 -6.41 4.75 -6.73
N ILE A 35 -7.27 5.32 -7.55
CA ILE A 35 -8.59 5.83 -7.13
C ILE A 35 -9.67 5.34 -8.09
N GLY A 36 -10.92 5.30 -7.64
CA GLY A 36 -12.06 4.90 -8.46
C GLY A 36 -13.22 4.39 -7.61
N SER A 37 -14.30 3.97 -8.27
CA SER A 37 -15.51 3.48 -7.62
C SER A 37 -15.24 2.30 -6.67
N SER A 38 -16.12 2.13 -5.68
CA SER A 38 -16.04 0.97 -4.78
C SER A 38 -16.21 -0.32 -5.61
N GLY A 39 -15.41 -1.33 -5.33
CA GLY A 39 -15.47 -2.60 -6.04
C GLY A 39 -14.84 -2.62 -7.44
N CYS A 40 -14.25 -1.53 -7.95
CA CYS A 40 -13.66 -1.48 -9.29
C CYS A 40 -12.33 -2.25 -9.45
N GLY A 41 -11.84 -2.97 -8.42
CA GLY A 41 -10.68 -3.87 -8.53
C GLY A 41 -9.37 -3.35 -7.93
N LYS A 42 -9.31 -2.16 -7.29
CA LYS A 42 -8.08 -1.59 -6.69
C LYS A 42 -7.41 -2.52 -5.68
N THR A 43 -8.16 -2.97 -4.67
CA THR A 43 -7.68 -3.94 -3.66
C THR A 43 -7.28 -5.28 -4.29
N THR A 44 -7.99 -5.72 -5.33
CA THR A 44 -7.66 -6.94 -6.09
C THR A 44 -6.32 -6.80 -6.79
N ALA A 45 -6.06 -5.66 -7.44
CA ALA A 45 -4.77 -5.37 -8.05
C ALA A 45 -3.63 -5.35 -7.01
N LEU A 46 -3.83 -4.72 -5.84
CA LEU A 46 -2.84 -4.76 -4.75
C LEU A 46 -2.56 -6.19 -4.26
N LYS A 47 -3.60 -7.01 -4.10
CA LYS A 47 -3.45 -8.41 -3.65
C LYS A 47 -2.72 -9.27 -4.68
N LEU A 48 -2.90 -9.01 -5.98
CA LEU A 48 -2.14 -9.64 -7.04
C LEU A 48 -0.65 -9.25 -6.98
N MET A 49 -0.33 -7.95 -6.81
CA MET A 49 1.05 -7.47 -6.67
C MET A 49 1.80 -8.10 -5.50
N ASN A 50 1.10 -8.44 -4.42
CA ASN A 50 1.68 -9.09 -3.23
C ASN A 50 1.57 -10.63 -3.27
N GLY A 51 1.09 -11.20 -4.38
CA GLY A 51 0.89 -12.64 -4.53
C GLY A 51 -0.11 -13.27 -3.54
N LEU A 52 -1.00 -12.45 -2.95
CA LEU A 52 -2.11 -12.93 -2.11
C LEU A 52 -3.23 -13.54 -2.96
N LEU A 53 -3.29 -13.15 -4.22
CA LEU A 53 -4.16 -13.74 -5.23
C LEU A 53 -3.30 -14.19 -6.40
N THR A 54 -3.72 -15.28 -7.03
CA THR A 54 -3.18 -15.74 -8.31
C THR A 54 -4.20 -15.38 -9.39
N PRO A 55 -3.81 -14.72 -10.48
CA PRO A 55 -4.74 -14.39 -11.55
C PRO A 55 -5.22 -15.65 -12.27
N GLU A 56 -6.42 -15.62 -12.86
CA GLU A 56 -6.93 -16.70 -13.71
C GLU A 56 -6.18 -16.75 -15.04
N GLN A 57 -5.82 -15.56 -15.55
CA GLN A 57 -5.00 -15.39 -16.75
C GLN A 57 -4.06 -14.22 -16.57
N GLY A 58 -2.97 -14.24 -17.31
CA GLY A 58 -1.96 -13.20 -17.28
C GLY A 58 -0.82 -13.49 -16.30
N THR A 59 0.09 -12.52 -16.16
CA THR A 59 1.33 -12.67 -15.39
C THR A 59 1.57 -11.46 -14.51
N VAL A 60 2.00 -11.71 -13.27
CA VAL A 60 2.46 -10.66 -12.35
C VAL A 60 3.97 -10.76 -12.20
N CYS A 61 4.69 -9.68 -12.52
CA CYS A 61 6.14 -9.63 -12.35
C CYS A 61 6.52 -8.57 -11.31
N ILE A 62 7.43 -8.93 -10.42
CA ILE A 62 8.04 -8.02 -9.43
C ILE A 62 9.55 -8.02 -9.68
N ASN A 63 10.13 -6.82 -9.87
CA ASN A 63 11.55 -6.64 -10.23
C ASN A 63 11.96 -7.49 -11.46
N GLY A 64 11.08 -7.58 -12.46
CA GLY A 64 11.29 -8.34 -13.69
C GLY A 64 11.13 -9.85 -13.57
N THR A 65 10.79 -10.37 -12.38
CA THR A 65 10.62 -11.82 -12.16
C THR A 65 9.14 -12.15 -11.98
N ASP A 66 8.65 -13.16 -12.71
CA ASP A 66 7.29 -13.70 -12.52
C ASP A 66 7.16 -14.30 -11.11
N ILE A 67 6.19 -13.79 -10.34
CA ILE A 67 6.00 -14.21 -8.95
C ILE A 67 5.52 -15.66 -8.82
N SER A 68 4.97 -16.26 -9.87
CA SER A 68 4.57 -17.68 -9.88
C SER A 68 5.76 -18.63 -9.76
N HIS A 69 6.97 -18.17 -10.07
CA HIS A 69 8.22 -18.91 -10.03
C HIS A 69 9.15 -18.52 -8.87
N THR A 70 8.64 -17.73 -7.90
CA THR A 70 9.43 -17.24 -6.75
C THR A 70 8.97 -17.84 -5.42
N ASP A 71 9.85 -17.85 -4.42
CA ASP A 71 9.41 -18.09 -3.04
C ASP A 71 8.53 -16.90 -2.58
N ILE A 72 7.24 -17.16 -2.51
CA ILE A 72 6.24 -16.15 -2.15
C ILE A 72 6.47 -15.56 -0.75
N ASN A 73 7.10 -16.30 0.16
CA ASN A 73 7.42 -15.80 1.49
C ASN A 73 8.57 -14.80 1.44
N GLU A 74 9.60 -15.08 0.63
CA GLU A 74 10.69 -14.13 0.40
C GLU A 74 10.19 -12.87 -0.31
N LEU A 75 9.36 -13.02 -1.33
CA LEU A 75 8.72 -11.88 -2.00
C LEU A 75 7.99 -10.98 -0.99
N ARG A 76 7.11 -11.56 -0.17
CA ARG A 76 6.30 -10.81 0.81
C ARG A 76 7.14 -10.16 1.90
N ARG A 77 8.27 -10.74 2.31
CA ARG A 77 9.20 -10.11 3.26
C ARG A 77 9.86 -8.86 2.70
N GLY A 78 10.02 -8.79 1.38
CA GLY A 78 10.57 -7.63 0.66
C GLY A 78 9.57 -6.53 0.36
N ILE A 79 8.25 -6.78 0.54
CA ILE A 79 7.18 -5.83 0.27
C ILE A 79 6.54 -5.37 1.59
N GLY A 80 6.48 -4.06 1.81
CA GLY A 80 5.68 -3.48 2.89
C GLY A 80 4.21 -3.49 2.48
N TYR A 81 3.32 -4.06 3.31
CA TYR A 81 1.89 -4.07 2.99
C TYR A 81 1.04 -3.57 4.16
N VAL A 82 0.31 -2.49 3.91
CA VAL A 82 -0.72 -1.96 4.81
C VAL A 82 -2.06 -2.38 4.28
N ILE A 83 -2.75 -3.26 5.02
CA ILE A 83 -4.07 -3.78 4.65
C ILE A 83 -5.18 -2.93 5.26
N GLN A 84 -6.32 -2.85 4.60
CA GLN A 84 -7.49 -2.06 5.01
C GLN A 84 -7.98 -2.42 6.43
N GLU A 85 -8.06 -3.70 6.77
CA GLU A 85 -8.48 -4.18 8.09
C GLU A 85 -7.37 -4.25 9.16
N ILE A 86 -6.22 -3.61 8.92
CA ILE A 86 -5.05 -3.49 9.79
C ILE A 86 -4.36 -4.84 10.12
N GLY A 87 -5.08 -5.91 10.45
CA GLY A 87 -4.56 -7.27 10.67
C GLY A 87 -3.43 -7.35 11.71
N LEU A 88 -3.55 -6.67 12.85
CA LEU A 88 -2.62 -6.84 13.96
C LEU A 88 -2.87 -8.16 14.67
N PHE A 89 -1.80 -8.81 15.14
CA PHE A 89 -1.89 -10.01 15.95
C PHE A 89 -2.40 -9.64 17.35
N PRO A 90 -3.62 -10.04 17.75
CA PRO A 90 -4.24 -9.57 18.99
C PRO A 90 -3.53 -10.05 20.26
N HIS A 91 -2.82 -11.17 20.18
CA HIS A 91 -2.06 -11.80 21.27
C HIS A 91 -0.63 -11.30 21.40
N MET A 92 -0.22 -10.37 20.55
CA MET A 92 1.11 -9.75 20.56
C MET A 92 1.04 -8.29 20.98
N THR A 93 2.07 -7.82 21.71
CA THR A 93 2.21 -6.39 21.97
C THR A 93 2.43 -5.60 20.67
N ILE A 94 2.27 -4.29 20.74
CA ILE A 94 2.49 -3.40 19.59
C ILE A 94 3.92 -3.49 19.09
N GLU A 95 4.92 -3.52 19.99
CA GLU A 95 6.31 -3.73 19.59
C GLU A 95 6.51 -5.04 18.83
N LYS A 96 5.95 -6.15 19.34
CA LYS A 96 6.02 -7.46 18.66
C LYS A 96 5.32 -7.46 17.31
N ASN A 97 4.20 -6.74 17.17
CA ASN A 97 3.52 -6.56 15.90
C ASN A 97 4.41 -5.82 14.88
N ILE A 98 5.04 -4.71 15.28
CA ILE A 98 5.94 -3.94 14.40
C ILE A 98 7.16 -4.78 14.03
N CYS A 99 7.77 -5.47 15.00
CA CYS A 99 8.98 -6.26 14.82
C CYS A 99 8.73 -7.66 14.21
N TYR A 100 7.50 -8.00 13.83
CA TYR A 100 7.15 -9.36 13.44
C TYR A 100 7.99 -9.87 12.27
N VAL A 101 8.03 -9.13 11.15
CA VAL A 101 8.71 -9.57 9.93
C VAL A 101 10.23 -9.71 10.11
N PRO A 102 10.97 -8.72 10.66
CA PRO A 102 12.41 -8.89 10.87
C PRO A 102 12.77 -10.04 11.81
N ASN A 103 11.90 -10.39 12.77
CA ASN A 103 12.13 -11.53 13.66
C ASN A 103 11.97 -12.90 12.98
N LEU A 104 11.47 -12.96 11.75
CA LEU A 104 11.39 -14.20 10.96
C LEU A 104 12.72 -14.58 10.29
N TYR A 105 13.73 -13.71 10.28
CA TYR A 105 15.05 -14.02 9.74
C TYR A 105 15.86 -14.89 10.72
N LYS A 106 16.79 -15.70 10.15
CA LYS A 106 17.53 -16.71 10.93
C LYS A 106 18.41 -16.15 12.05
N SER A 107 18.94 -14.94 11.91
CA SER A 107 19.83 -14.31 12.90
C SER A 107 19.50 -12.81 13.05
N PRO A 108 18.34 -12.46 13.65
CA PRO A 108 17.92 -11.09 13.75
C PRO A 108 18.77 -10.31 14.79
N ASP A 109 19.23 -9.12 14.43
CA ASP A 109 19.79 -8.17 15.39
C ASP A 109 18.63 -7.55 16.20
N LYS A 110 18.36 -8.16 17.36
CA LYS A 110 17.25 -7.74 18.23
C LYS A 110 17.38 -6.31 18.73
N ALA A 111 18.60 -5.81 18.95
CA ALA A 111 18.84 -4.46 19.45
C ALA A 111 18.53 -3.41 18.35
N ALA A 112 19.02 -3.65 17.15
CA ALA A 112 18.74 -2.80 15.97
C ALA A 112 17.24 -2.81 15.63
N ILE A 113 16.58 -3.98 15.67
CA ILE A 113 15.14 -4.14 15.43
C ILE A 113 14.34 -3.33 16.45
N ALA A 114 14.64 -3.45 17.75
CA ALA A 114 13.94 -2.69 18.80
C ALA A 114 14.17 -1.17 18.67
N ALA A 115 15.39 -0.74 18.33
CA ALA A 115 15.69 0.66 18.09
C ALA A 115 14.88 1.22 16.89
N ARG A 116 14.84 0.47 15.78
CA ARG A 116 14.07 0.84 14.58
C ARG A 116 12.56 0.88 14.87
N ALA A 117 12.03 -0.06 15.65
CA ALA A 117 10.62 -0.07 16.04
C ALA A 117 10.24 1.19 16.84
N ARG A 118 11.08 1.61 17.79
CA ARG A 118 10.89 2.86 18.54
C ARG A 118 10.92 4.09 17.63
N GLN A 119 11.88 4.13 16.70
CA GLN A 119 11.96 5.22 15.72
C GLN A 119 10.68 5.29 14.87
N LEU A 120 10.23 4.18 14.31
CA LEU A 120 9.01 4.13 13.48
C LEU A 120 7.76 4.46 14.29
N ALA A 121 7.65 4.00 15.54
CA ALA A 121 6.56 4.38 16.42
C ALA A 121 6.48 5.91 16.57
N LYS A 122 7.62 6.56 16.84
CA LYS A 122 7.70 8.04 16.91
C LYS A 122 7.30 8.70 15.58
N THR A 123 7.80 8.18 14.47
CA THR A 123 7.49 8.65 13.10
C THR A 123 5.98 8.67 12.85
N VAL A 124 5.29 7.58 13.20
CA VAL A 124 3.83 7.50 13.03
C VAL A 124 3.04 8.12 14.19
N GLY A 125 3.69 8.82 15.10
CA GLY A 125 3.06 9.54 16.21
C GLY A 125 2.47 8.64 17.30
N LEU A 126 3.12 7.52 17.59
CA LEU A 126 2.81 6.65 18.72
C LEU A 126 3.80 6.91 19.88
N ASP A 127 3.27 7.03 21.10
CA ASP A 127 4.10 7.15 22.28
C ASP A 127 4.83 5.84 22.60
N ALA A 128 6.04 5.95 23.14
CA ALA A 128 6.88 4.79 23.44
C ALA A 128 6.20 3.79 24.41
N GLU A 129 5.36 4.28 25.32
CA GLU A 129 4.60 3.42 26.24
C GLU A 129 3.57 2.54 25.55
N MET A 130 3.04 2.97 24.39
CA MET A 130 2.09 2.19 23.61
C MET A 130 2.72 0.91 23.06
N LEU A 131 4.05 0.86 22.89
CA LEU A 131 4.75 -0.33 22.38
C LEU A 131 4.52 -1.57 23.25
N LYS A 132 4.27 -1.37 24.55
CA LYS A 132 4.02 -2.45 25.51
C LYS A 132 2.56 -2.91 25.56
N ARG A 133 1.64 -2.14 24.98
CA ARG A 133 0.19 -2.43 24.95
C ARG A 133 -0.15 -3.50 23.92
N TYR A 134 -1.36 -4.00 24.01
CA TYR A 134 -1.96 -4.92 23.05
C TYR A 134 -2.89 -4.15 22.08
N PRO A 135 -3.20 -4.69 20.89
CA PRO A 135 -4.09 -4.04 19.91
C PRO A 135 -5.48 -3.65 20.47
N SER A 136 -6.02 -4.43 21.39
CA SER A 136 -7.31 -4.17 22.04
C SER A 136 -7.32 -2.89 22.89
N GLU A 137 -6.16 -2.41 23.33
CA GLU A 137 -6.00 -1.22 24.16
C GLU A 137 -5.83 0.07 23.32
N LEU A 138 -5.80 -0.05 21.99
CA LEU A 138 -5.57 1.05 21.06
C LEU A 138 -6.85 1.46 20.33
N SER A 139 -6.98 2.76 19.99
CA SER A 139 -8.02 3.25 19.09
C SER A 139 -7.81 2.71 17.67
N GLY A 140 -8.84 2.80 16.80
CA GLY A 140 -8.75 2.40 15.40
C GLY A 140 -7.62 3.10 14.67
N GLY A 141 -7.49 4.43 14.81
CA GLY A 141 -6.42 5.20 14.20
C GLY A 141 -5.02 4.86 14.75
N GLN A 142 -4.91 4.54 16.06
CA GLN A 142 -3.65 4.07 16.63
C GLN A 142 -3.26 2.72 16.04
N ARG A 143 -4.19 1.76 15.94
CA ARG A 143 -3.93 0.46 15.29
C ARG A 143 -3.48 0.64 13.85
N GLN A 144 -4.08 1.56 13.09
CA GLN A 144 -3.72 1.83 11.71
C GLN A 144 -2.28 2.35 11.60
N ARG A 145 -1.87 3.25 12.49
CA ARG A 145 -0.48 3.73 12.58
C ARG A 145 0.52 2.61 12.90
N VAL A 146 0.14 1.66 13.75
CA VAL A 146 0.95 0.44 13.97
C VAL A 146 1.11 -0.39 12.69
N GLY A 147 0.04 -0.55 11.90
CA GLY A 147 0.08 -1.23 10.61
C GLY A 147 1.06 -0.57 9.63
N ILE A 148 1.06 0.77 9.57
CA ILE A 148 2.02 1.53 8.77
C ILE A 148 3.46 1.31 9.28
N ALA A 149 3.71 1.44 10.58
CA ALA A 149 5.02 1.21 11.16
C ALA A 149 5.53 -0.22 10.88
N ARG A 150 4.66 -1.22 10.98
CA ARG A 150 4.97 -2.62 10.64
C ARG A 150 5.38 -2.78 9.18
N ALA A 151 4.65 -2.18 8.26
CA ALA A 151 4.95 -2.26 6.84
C ALA A 151 6.30 -1.60 6.47
N LEU A 152 6.71 -0.56 7.19
CA LEU A 152 7.96 0.17 6.99
C LEU A 152 9.18 -0.46 7.69
N MET A 153 8.97 -1.48 8.51
CA MET A 153 9.99 -1.98 9.43
C MET A 153 11.26 -2.49 8.74
N ASN A 154 11.12 -3.16 7.59
CA ASN A 154 12.24 -3.71 6.82
C ASN A 154 12.80 -2.73 5.77
N SER A 155 12.42 -1.46 5.80
CA SER A 155 12.78 -0.48 4.76
C SER A 155 12.54 -1.03 3.33
N PRO A 156 11.32 -1.52 3.05
CA PRO A 156 11.04 -2.19 1.78
C PRO A 156 11.17 -1.23 0.60
N LYS A 157 11.61 -1.75 -0.56
CA LYS A 157 11.67 -0.99 -1.81
C LYS A 157 10.32 -0.83 -2.50
N ILE A 158 9.36 -1.69 -2.16
CA ILE A 158 7.97 -1.62 -2.65
C ILE A 158 7.06 -1.59 -1.44
N ILE A 159 6.15 -0.62 -1.40
CA ILE A 159 5.16 -0.45 -0.34
C ILE A 159 3.78 -0.41 -0.99
N LEU A 160 2.91 -1.31 -0.57
CA LEU A 160 1.52 -1.38 -0.99
C LEU A 160 0.64 -0.92 0.17
N MET A 161 -0.27 0.01 -0.07
CA MET A 161 -1.14 0.57 0.95
C MET A 161 -2.60 0.56 0.48
N ASP A 162 -3.45 -0.14 1.22
CA ASP A 162 -4.88 -0.22 0.94
C ASP A 162 -5.66 0.61 1.97
N GLU A 163 -6.11 1.80 1.57
CA GLU A 163 -6.83 2.77 2.40
C GLU A 163 -6.19 3.01 3.79
N PRO A 164 -4.88 3.35 3.85
CA PRO A 164 -4.11 3.36 5.11
C PRO A 164 -4.56 4.43 6.12
N PHE A 165 -5.44 5.35 5.75
CA PHE A 165 -5.89 6.44 6.60
C PHE A 165 -7.39 6.39 6.96
N GLY A 166 -8.10 5.31 6.62
CA GLY A 166 -9.55 5.21 6.76
C GLY A 166 -10.09 5.47 8.18
N ALA A 167 -9.35 5.08 9.23
CA ALA A 167 -9.73 5.25 10.62
C ALA A 167 -8.95 6.37 11.35
N VAL A 168 -8.18 7.19 10.62
CA VAL A 168 -7.31 8.23 11.19
C VAL A 168 -8.02 9.59 11.14
N ASP A 169 -7.96 10.36 12.24
CA ASP A 169 -8.47 11.73 12.27
C ASP A 169 -7.72 12.67 11.30
N GLU A 170 -8.34 13.77 10.92
CA GLU A 170 -7.82 14.63 9.84
C GLU A 170 -6.45 15.26 10.16
N ILE A 171 -6.20 15.66 11.40
CA ILE A 171 -4.93 16.29 11.81
C ILE A 171 -3.80 15.26 11.72
N THR A 172 -4.02 14.09 12.29
CA THR A 172 -3.06 12.98 12.25
C THR A 172 -2.85 12.48 10.82
N ARG A 173 -3.91 12.44 10.01
CA ARG A 173 -3.85 12.04 8.58
C ARG A 173 -2.90 12.95 7.79
N LYS A 174 -3.04 14.27 7.92
CA LYS A 174 -2.15 15.23 7.25
C LYS A 174 -0.68 15.00 7.63
N ARG A 175 -0.41 14.81 8.92
CA ARG A 175 0.94 14.51 9.40
C ARG A 175 1.49 13.19 8.85
N LEU A 176 0.68 12.13 8.80
CA LEU A 176 1.10 10.84 8.24
C LEU A 176 1.34 10.92 6.73
N GLN A 177 0.56 11.70 6.00
CA GLN A 177 0.79 11.96 4.58
C GLN A 177 2.17 12.59 4.35
N GLU A 178 2.52 13.61 5.14
CA GLU A 178 3.83 14.28 5.08
C GLU A 178 4.97 13.30 5.41
N GLU A 179 4.79 12.47 6.44
CA GLU A 179 5.78 11.46 6.81
C GLU A 179 5.97 10.38 5.75
N ILE A 180 4.90 9.93 5.09
CA ILE A 180 4.99 8.95 4.00
C ILE A 180 5.68 9.55 2.78
N LEU A 181 5.42 10.81 2.44
CA LEU A 181 6.14 11.52 1.38
C LEU A 181 7.63 11.62 1.71
N ARG A 182 7.98 12.03 2.94
CA ARG A 182 9.37 12.10 3.39
C ARG A 182 10.07 10.74 3.30
N ILE A 183 9.40 9.68 3.76
CA ILE A 183 9.93 8.31 3.68
C ILE A 183 10.13 7.88 2.21
N HIS A 184 9.19 8.23 1.33
CA HIS A 184 9.31 7.95 -0.10
C HIS A 184 10.53 8.64 -0.71
N GLU A 185 10.74 9.93 -0.40
CA GLU A 185 11.91 10.70 -0.86
C GLU A 185 13.23 10.14 -0.32
N GLU A 186 13.27 9.80 0.98
CA GLU A 186 14.48 9.27 1.62
C GLU A 186 14.87 7.87 1.14
N LEU A 187 13.90 6.98 0.93
CA LEU A 187 14.14 5.58 0.54
C LEU A 187 14.25 5.41 -0.98
N GLY A 188 13.71 6.34 -1.77
CA GLY A 188 13.61 6.18 -3.23
C GLY A 188 12.80 4.94 -3.64
N GLY A 189 11.94 4.44 -2.75
CA GLY A 189 11.13 3.25 -2.96
C GLY A 189 9.92 3.52 -3.85
N THR A 190 9.24 2.48 -4.27
CA THR A 190 7.99 2.56 -5.04
C THR A 190 6.81 2.37 -4.10
N ILE A 191 5.82 3.26 -4.17
CA ILE A 191 4.60 3.17 -3.36
C ILE A 191 3.40 3.00 -4.30
N VAL A 192 2.56 2.01 -4.01
CA VAL A 192 1.21 1.89 -4.59
C VAL A 192 0.20 2.12 -3.48
N PHE A 193 -0.58 3.18 -3.62
CA PHE A 193 -1.46 3.69 -2.59
C PHE A 193 -2.90 3.73 -3.08
N VAL A 194 -3.77 2.92 -2.51
CA VAL A 194 -5.21 2.93 -2.80
C VAL A 194 -5.92 3.86 -1.83
N THR A 195 -6.74 4.74 -2.34
CA THR A 195 -7.61 5.61 -1.56
C THR A 195 -8.94 5.85 -2.29
N HIS A 196 -9.96 6.26 -1.54
CA HIS A 196 -11.21 6.80 -2.09
C HIS A 196 -11.24 8.34 -2.03
N ASP A 197 -10.23 8.98 -1.46
CA ASP A 197 -10.13 10.44 -1.35
C ASP A 197 -9.27 10.99 -2.49
N ILE A 198 -9.91 11.75 -3.40
CA ILE A 198 -9.23 12.37 -4.54
C ILE A 198 -8.15 13.38 -4.10
N LYS A 199 -8.36 14.08 -2.98
CA LYS A 199 -7.38 15.06 -2.47
C LYS A 199 -6.11 14.37 -2.01
N GLU A 200 -6.25 13.19 -1.37
CA GLU A 200 -5.10 12.35 -1.04
C GLU A 200 -4.37 11.89 -2.30
N ALA A 201 -5.12 11.36 -3.28
CA ALA A 201 -4.54 10.87 -4.51
C ALA A 201 -3.74 11.94 -5.27
N LEU A 202 -4.31 13.13 -5.41
CA LEU A 202 -3.65 14.26 -6.10
C LEU A 202 -2.47 14.85 -5.32
N LYS A 203 -2.53 14.81 -3.98
CA LYS A 203 -1.48 15.34 -3.11
C LYS A 203 -0.26 14.42 -3.05
N LEU A 204 -0.49 13.11 -2.93
CA LEU A 204 0.57 12.14 -2.66
C LEU A 204 1.18 11.55 -3.93
N GLY A 205 0.35 11.31 -4.96
CA GLY A 205 0.79 10.62 -6.16
C GLY A 205 1.64 11.48 -7.08
N SER A 206 2.80 10.98 -7.48
CA SER A 206 3.47 11.48 -8.68
C SER A 206 2.75 11.02 -9.96
N ARG A 207 2.01 9.91 -9.86
CA ARG A 207 1.16 9.31 -10.89
C ARG A 207 -0.15 8.87 -10.26
N VAL A 208 -1.27 9.13 -10.93
CA VAL A 208 -2.62 8.82 -10.47
C VAL A 208 -3.30 7.92 -11.49
N LEU A 209 -3.78 6.78 -11.04
CA LEU A 209 -4.54 5.82 -11.82
C LEU A 209 -6.01 5.89 -11.41
N VAL A 210 -6.87 6.23 -12.35
CA VAL A 210 -8.31 6.22 -12.14
C VAL A 210 -8.89 4.93 -12.73
N MET A 211 -9.57 4.17 -11.90
CA MET A 211 -10.19 2.89 -12.27
C MET A 211 -11.71 2.96 -12.16
N ASP A 212 -12.39 2.30 -13.06
CA ASP A 212 -13.82 2.03 -12.97
C ASP A 212 -14.14 0.69 -13.63
N GLN A 213 -15.03 -0.09 -13.01
CA GLN A 213 -15.50 -1.39 -13.53
C GLN A 213 -14.38 -2.32 -14.05
N GLY A 214 -13.27 -2.42 -13.31
CA GLY A 214 -12.14 -3.28 -13.67
C GLY A 214 -11.18 -2.73 -14.72
N HIS A 215 -11.42 -1.53 -15.24
CA HIS A 215 -10.63 -0.92 -16.30
C HIS A 215 -9.91 0.35 -15.82
N ILE A 216 -8.77 0.64 -16.45
CA ILE A 216 -8.07 1.92 -16.27
C ILE A 216 -8.77 2.94 -17.16
N ILE A 217 -9.37 3.97 -16.55
CA ILE A 217 -10.07 5.04 -17.24
C ILE A 217 -9.11 6.18 -17.59
N GLN A 218 -8.20 6.49 -16.68
CA GLN A 218 -7.16 7.47 -16.93
C GLN A 218 -5.92 7.15 -16.08
N ASP A 219 -4.77 7.38 -16.65
CA ASP A 219 -3.46 7.21 -16.04
C ASP A 219 -2.60 8.43 -16.39
N GLY A 220 -2.11 9.13 -15.39
CA GLY A 220 -1.33 10.34 -15.64
C GLY A 220 -0.90 11.05 -14.36
N THR A 221 -0.28 12.21 -14.53
CA THR A 221 0.08 13.07 -13.41
C THR A 221 -1.15 13.77 -12.82
N PRO A 222 -1.12 14.21 -11.54
CA PRO A 222 -2.19 15.03 -10.97
C PRO A 222 -2.60 16.21 -11.84
N ALA A 223 -1.62 16.89 -12.45
CA ALA A 223 -1.88 18.03 -13.33
C ALA A 223 -2.64 17.64 -14.61
N GLN A 224 -2.35 16.47 -15.18
CA GLN A 224 -3.06 15.96 -16.35
C GLN A 224 -4.50 15.62 -16.01
N LEU A 225 -4.77 14.98 -14.88
CA LEU A 225 -6.13 14.65 -14.45
C LEU A 225 -6.99 15.91 -14.24
N LEU A 226 -6.41 16.94 -13.63
CA LEU A 226 -7.11 18.21 -13.36
C LEU A 226 -7.37 19.01 -14.63
N LYS A 227 -6.41 19.08 -15.55
CA LYS A 227 -6.51 19.93 -16.75
C LYS A 227 -7.21 19.21 -17.92
N HIS A 228 -7.05 17.90 -18.02
CA HIS A 228 -7.49 17.08 -19.16
C HIS A 228 -8.16 15.79 -18.66
N PRO A 229 -9.30 15.87 -17.95
CA PRO A 229 -10.04 14.67 -17.54
C PRO A 229 -10.53 13.92 -18.76
N ALA A 230 -10.20 12.62 -18.87
CA ALA A 230 -10.48 11.79 -20.03
C ALA A 230 -11.98 11.51 -20.21
N THR A 231 -12.76 11.51 -19.13
CA THR A 231 -14.20 11.22 -19.15
C THR A 231 -14.95 12.13 -18.18
N ASP A 232 -16.28 12.19 -18.32
CA ASP A 232 -17.13 12.88 -17.34
C ASP A 232 -17.07 12.27 -15.94
N PHE A 233 -16.80 10.97 -15.85
CA PHE A 233 -16.53 10.30 -14.57
C PHE A 233 -15.30 10.91 -13.88
N VAL A 234 -14.18 10.99 -14.59
CA VAL A 234 -12.94 11.60 -14.05
C VAL A 234 -13.16 13.07 -13.71
N ARG A 235 -13.85 13.82 -14.59
CA ARG A 235 -14.15 15.24 -14.35
C ARG A 235 -14.93 15.45 -13.05
N ARG A 236 -15.97 14.64 -12.80
CA ARG A 236 -16.75 14.70 -11.54
C ARG A 236 -15.90 14.29 -10.34
N LEU A 237 -15.05 13.27 -10.50
CA LEU A 237 -14.18 12.77 -9.43
C LEU A 237 -13.18 13.84 -8.96
N VAL A 238 -12.57 14.60 -9.89
CA VAL A 238 -11.56 15.62 -9.55
C VAL A 238 -12.16 16.98 -9.12
N ALA A 239 -13.46 17.20 -9.42
CA ALA A 239 -14.17 18.41 -9.02
C ALA A 239 -14.70 18.35 -7.57
N GLY A 240 -14.79 17.15 -6.98
CA GLY A 240 -15.37 16.81 -5.71
C GLY A 240 -15.04 17.04 -4.50
#